data_5b5af39eacb5e999c6827a42aabb55fd
#
_entry.id   5b5af39eacb5e999c6827a42aabb55fd
#
_cell.length_a   1.000
_cell.length_b   1.000
_cell.length_c   1.000
_cell.angle_alpha   90.00
_cell.angle_beta   90.00
_cell.angle_gamma   90.00
#
_symmetry.space_group_name_H-M   'P 1'
#
loop_
_entity.id
_entity.type
_entity.pdbx_description
1 polymer ?
#
loop_
_entity_poly.entity_id
_entity_poly.type
_entity_poly.pdbx_seq_one_letter_code
_entity_poly.pdbx_strand_id
1 'polypeptide(L)'
;MNKKDRFTGVLFGQAIGDALGLGSEFMSKEEVLRYYPNGLSSYSQIIQDDHRCRWQQGMWTDDTEMMLCIADALIASGGEVNLNQIANNFKAWFEGNPLGIGRHTYNVLCFNDYVKDPIRAAEIVWALYRKRSAANGGIMRTSVVGLMPGNVSIHAENICKLTHPDPRCIGSCVIVSEIIHSLIYEGEELSIDNILQIADKYDDRIRPFIEIANNSTGIESLELTGVEQGYTLKTLSAALWSLWHCMSFEDGLLQVVNAGGDADTNAAVACAVLGAKFGFSSIPQKYVSGLIGESRIKETSEELYRMYCQTQK
;
A
#
# COMPACT_ATOMS: atom_id res chain seq x y z
N MET A 1 2.61 4.53 -22.90
CA MET A 1 3.58 4.41 -21.77
C MET A 1 4.18 3.02 -21.81
N ASN A 2 5.48 2.88 -21.55
CA ASN A 2 6.11 1.56 -21.57
C ASN A 2 5.94 0.83 -20.23
N LYS A 3 6.00 -0.49 -20.24
CA LYS A 3 5.79 -1.35 -19.07
C LYS A 3 6.81 -1.09 -17.95
N LYS A 4 8.07 -0.83 -18.30
CA LYS A 4 9.13 -0.51 -17.31
C LYS A 4 8.82 0.76 -16.54
N ASP A 5 8.29 1.78 -17.22
CA ASP A 5 7.92 3.06 -16.61
C ASP A 5 6.81 2.87 -15.56
N ARG A 6 5.78 2.06 -15.89
CA ARG A 6 4.72 1.71 -14.94
C ARG A 6 5.23 0.89 -13.76
N PHE A 7 6.08 -0.11 -14.01
CA PHE A 7 6.73 -0.92 -12.97
C PHE A 7 7.45 -0.08 -11.94
N THR A 8 8.33 0.79 -12.44
CA THR A 8 9.10 1.71 -11.59
C THR A 8 8.15 2.69 -10.88
N GLY A 9 7.10 3.14 -11.58
CA GLY A 9 6.07 4.02 -11.02
C GLY A 9 5.36 3.44 -9.81
N VAL A 10 5.02 2.15 -9.80
CA VAL A 10 4.37 1.48 -8.66
C VAL A 10 5.24 1.57 -7.40
N LEU A 11 6.49 1.14 -7.50
CA LEU A 11 7.38 1.06 -6.33
C LEU A 11 7.78 2.44 -5.80
N PHE A 12 8.14 3.37 -6.70
CA PHE A 12 8.40 4.75 -6.32
C PHE A 12 7.14 5.45 -5.81
N GLY A 13 6.00 5.20 -6.46
CA GLY A 13 4.73 5.77 -6.03
C GLY A 13 4.40 5.38 -4.60
N GLN A 14 4.49 4.10 -4.27
CA GLN A 14 4.27 3.63 -2.91
C GLN A 14 5.22 4.30 -1.91
N ALA A 15 6.53 4.25 -2.15
CA ALA A 15 7.51 4.79 -1.22
C ALA A 15 7.39 6.32 -1.03
N ILE A 16 7.04 7.06 -2.09
CA ILE A 16 6.82 8.51 -2.03
C ILE A 16 5.53 8.84 -1.28
N GLY A 17 4.45 8.08 -1.55
CA GLY A 17 3.17 8.25 -0.86
C GLY A 17 3.31 8.03 0.65
N ASP A 18 3.93 6.93 1.03
CA ASP A 18 4.27 6.58 2.40
C ASP A 18 5.12 7.68 3.08
N ALA A 19 6.28 8.03 2.50
CA ALA A 19 7.20 8.99 3.09
C ALA A 19 6.63 10.41 3.22
N LEU A 20 5.77 10.88 2.30
CA LEU A 20 5.14 12.17 2.40
C LEU A 20 3.91 12.12 3.31
N GLY A 21 3.13 11.02 3.24
CA GLY A 21 1.94 10.80 4.04
C GLY A 21 2.21 10.76 5.55
N LEU A 22 3.40 10.27 5.95
CA LEU A 22 3.86 10.33 7.34
C LEU A 22 3.71 11.74 7.94
N GLY A 23 3.85 12.78 7.13
CA GLY A 23 3.73 14.17 7.57
C GLY A 23 2.37 14.54 8.15
N SER A 24 1.30 13.91 7.71
CA SER A 24 -0.07 14.14 8.18
C SER A 24 -0.73 12.90 8.79
N GLU A 25 0.03 11.83 8.97
CA GLU A 25 -0.44 10.60 9.62
C GLU A 25 -1.05 10.90 10.99
N PHE A 26 -2.23 10.34 11.25
CA PHE A 26 -3.05 10.49 12.45
C PHE A 26 -3.56 11.91 12.74
N MET A 27 -3.38 12.87 11.83
CA MET A 27 -3.95 14.20 11.96
C MET A 27 -5.42 14.23 11.56
N SER A 28 -6.22 14.99 12.31
CA SER A 28 -7.53 15.44 11.83
C SER A 28 -7.37 16.47 10.71
N LYS A 29 -8.46 16.74 9.98
CA LYS A 29 -8.46 17.76 8.92
C LYS A 29 -8.07 19.15 9.46
N GLU A 30 -8.52 19.48 10.65
CA GLU A 30 -8.22 20.75 11.33
C GLU A 30 -6.73 20.82 11.70
N GLU A 31 -6.13 19.73 12.12
CA GLU A 31 -4.69 19.67 12.42
C GLU A 31 -3.86 19.80 11.14
N VAL A 32 -4.22 19.11 10.05
CA VAL A 32 -3.55 19.29 8.75
C VAL A 32 -3.58 20.76 8.33
N LEU A 33 -4.74 21.43 8.37
CA LEU A 33 -4.86 22.85 8.04
C LEU A 33 -4.05 23.76 8.97
N ARG A 34 -3.92 23.40 10.24
CA ARG A 34 -3.14 24.16 11.23
C ARG A 34 -1.65 24.07 10.98
N TYR A 35 -1.13 22.85 10.75
CA TYR A 35 0.31 22.62 10.59
C TYR A 35 0.76 22.89 9.16
N TYR A 36 -0.11 22.70 8.19
CA TYR A 36 0.16 22.87 6.75
C TYR A 36 -0.89 23.78 6.10
N PRO A 37 -0.94 25.09 6.45
CA PRO A 37 -1.98 26.00 5.96
C PRO A 37 -1.97 26.20 4.44
N ASN A 38 -0.85 25.92 3.76
CA ASN A 38 -0.70 25.93 2.30
C ASN A 38 -0.64 24.52 1.71
N GLY A 39 -0.99 23.49 2.48
CA GLY A 39 -0.87 22.10 2.14
C GLY A 39 0.55 21.55 2.33
N LEU A 40 0.62 20.24 2.68
CA LEU A 40 1.86 19.48 2.74
C LEU A 40 2.22 19.04 1.33
N SER A 41 3.38 19.46 0.80
CA SER A 41 3.82 19.22 -0.59
C SER A 41 5.31 18.92 -0.74
N SER A 42 6.03 18.82 0.38
CA SER A 42 7.46 18.43 0.39
C SER A 42 7.85 17.79 1.72
N TYR A 43 8.83 16.90 1.70
CA TYR A 43 9.33 16.25 2.90
C TYR A 43 9.89 17.23 3.94
N SER A 44 10.51 18.32 3.50
CA SER A 44 11.09 19.34 4.39
C SER A 44 10.04 20.10 5.21
N GLN A 45 8.77 20.05 4.84
CA GLN A 45 7.67 20.64 5.60
C GLN A 45 7.20 19.74 6.77
N ILE A 46 7.53 18.44 6.74
CA ILE A 46 7.08 17.49 7.77
C ILE A 46 7.52 17.96 9.15
N ILE A 47 6.56 18.24 10.01
CA ILE A 47 6.83 18.66 11.39
C ILE A 47 7.54 17.55 12.16
N GLN A 48 8.39 17.92 13.10
CA GLN A 48 9.16 16.98 13.93
C GLN A 48 8.60 16.94 15.34
N ASP A 49 7.36 16.44 15.47
CA ASP A 49 6.72 16.17 16.75
C ASP A 49 7.18 14.81 17.35
N ASP A 50 6.65 14.43 18.51
CA ASP A 50 7.01 13.18 19.22
C ASP A 50 6.77 11.92 18.40
N HIS A 51 5.84 11.98 17.44
CA HIS A 51 5.55 10.85 16.53
C HIS A 51 6.54 10.83 15.38
N ARG A 52 6.68 11.95 14.64
CA ARG A 52 7.38 12.02 13.36
C ARG A 52 8.90 12.15 13.49
N CYS A 53 9.40 12.64 14.63
CA CYS A 53 10.85 12.77 14.86
C CYS A 53 11.62 11.43 14.89
N ARG A 54 10.92 10.30 14.91
CA ARG A 54 11.51 8.96 14.79
C ARG A 54 12.04 8.67 13.39
N TRP A 55 11.49 9.32 12.36
CA TRP A 55 11.93 9.20 10.97
C TRP A 55 12.61 10.48 10.51
N GLN A 56 13.62 10.33 9.68
CA GLN A 56 14.15 11.47 8.93
C GLN A 56 13.13 11.88 7.85
N GLN A 57 13.06 13.18 7.56
CA GLN A 57 12.20 13.68 6.48
C GLN A 57 12.57 13.04 5.14
N GLY A 58 11.61 12.41 4.49
CA GLY A 58 11.80 11.62 3.28
C GLY A 58 12.08 10.13 3.50
N MET A 59 12.09 9.63 4.74
CA MET A 59 12.03 8.20 5.02
C MET A 59 10.59 7.69 4.91
N TRP A 60 10.44 6.48 4.41
CA TRP A 60 9.20 5.69 4.45
C TRP A 60 9.03 4.95 5.79
N THR A 61 7.86 4.34 5.99
CA THR A 61 7.47 3.61 7.21
C THR A 61 7.39 2.10 6.96
N ASP A 62 6.67 1.38 7.82
CA ASP A 62 6.43 -0.07 7.70
C ASP A 62 5.67 -0.46 6.43
N ASP A 63 4.91 0.45 5.83
CA ASP A 63 4.21 0.22 4.55
C ASP A 63 5.18 -0.21 3.44
N THR A 64 6.19 0.58 3.21
CA THR A 64 7.20 0.29 2.18
C THR A 64 8.19 -0.78 2.65
N GLU A 65 8.58 -0.80 3.93
CA GLU A 65 9.47 -1.85 4.46
C GLU A 65 8.87 -3.24 4.29
N MET A 66 7.59 -3.43 4.59
CA MET A 66 6.93 -4.73 4.41
C MET A 66 6.66 -5.07 2.94
N MET A 67 6.44 -4.08 2.08
CA MET A 67 6.40 -4.29 0.62
C MET A 67 7.75 -4.80 0.11
N LEU A 68 8.86 -4.22 0.57
CA LEU A 68 10.21 -4.67 0.24
C LEU A 68 10.50 -6.09 0.76
N CYS A 69 9.98 -6.47 1.93
CA CYS A 69 10.07 -7.86 2.41
C CYS A 69 9.43 -8.87 1.44
N ILE A 70 8.30 -8.50 0.81
CA ILE A 70 7.67 -9.33 -0.23
C ILE A 70 8.53 -9.32 -1.49
N ALA A 71 8.97 -8.15 -1.96
CA ALA A 71 9.82 -8.01 -3.14
C ALA A 71 11.09 -8.85 -3.05
N ASP A 72 11.77 -8.80 -1.90
CA ASP A 72 12.99 -9.57 -1.65
C ASP A 72 12.75 -11.08 -1.70
N ALA A 73 11.62 -11.53 -1.16
CA ALA A 73 11.26 -12.96 -1.23
C ALA A 73 10.96 -13.39 -2.68
N LEU A 74 10.28 -12.55 -3.46
CA LEU A 74 10.02 -12.81 -4.89
C LEU A 74 11.34 -12.89 -5.67
N ILE A 75 12.25 -11.94 -5.43
CA ILE A 75 13.57 -11.93 -6.07
C ILE A 75 14.37 -13.18 -5.70
N ALA A 76 14.45 -13.50 -4.40
CA ALA A 76 15.19 -14.66 -3.91
C ALA A 76 14.63 -15.99 -4.42
N SER A 77 13.33 -16.04 -4.74
CA SER A 77 12.62 -17.23 -5.25
C SER A 77 12.51 -17.24 -6.79
N GLY A 78 13.26 -16.40 -7.51
CA GLY A 78 13.26 -16.37 -8.97
C GLY A 78 11.93 -15.93 -9.59
N GLY A 79 11.14 -15.12 -8.87
CA GLY A 79 9.83 -14.61 -9.30
C GLY A 79 8.64 -15.43 -8.82
N GLU A 80 8.87 -16.55 -8.15
CA GLU A 80 7.81 -17.40 -7.61
C GLU A 80 7.42 -16.97 -6.18
N VAL A 81 6.14 -17.17 -5.83
CA VAL A 81 5.65 -16.87 -4.48
C VAL A 81 6.05 -18.01 -3.52
N ASN A 82 6.94 -17.71 -2.61
CA ASN A 82 7.30 -18.57 -1.49
C ASN A 82 6.78 -17.94 -0.18
N LEU A 83 5.62 -18.40 0.28
CA LEU A 83 4.98 -17.87 1.49
C LEU A 83 5.82 -18.00 2.75
N ASN A 84 6.60 -19.10 2.85
CA ASN A 84 7.51 -19.31 3.98
C ASN A 84 8.64 -18.28 3.96
N GLN A 85 9.20 -17.99 2.78
CA GLN A 85 10.24 -16.96 2.66
C GLN A 85 9.69 -15.57 3.02
N ILE A 86 8.48 -15.23 2.56
CA ILE A 86 7.83 -13.95 2.90
C ILE A 86 7.59 -13.86 4.41
N ALA A 87 7.08 -14.93 5.04
CA ALA A 87 6.87 -14.96 6.49
C ALA A 87 8.18 -14.82 7.28
N ASN A 88 9.26 -15.48 6.82
CA ASN A 88 10.59 -15.32 7.41
C ASN A 88 11.09 -13.87 7.29
N ASN A 89 10.90 -13.22 6.13
CA ASN A 89 11.30 -11.82 5.94
C ASN A 89 10.52 -10.89 6.86
N PHE A 90 9.20 -11.08 7.01
CA PHE A 90 8.39 -10.31 7.96
C PHE A 90 8.86 -10.50 9.41
N LYS A 91 9.20 -11.74 9.79
CA LYS A 91 9.70 -12.02 11.13
C LYS A 91 11.06 -11.39 11.39
N ALA A 92 11.98 -11.49 10.45
CA ALA A 92 13.30 -10.85 10.53
C ALA A 92 13.20 -9.32 10.60
N TRP A 93 12.32 -8.72 9.80
CA TRP A 93 12.01 -7.29 9.87
C TRP A 93 11.47 -6.89 11.25
N PHE A 94 10.52 -7.64 11.79
CA PHE A 94 9.95 -7.40 13.12
C PHE A 94 11.03 -7.49 14.24
N GLU A 95 11.90 -8.50 14.17
CA GLU A 95 13.01 -8.69 15.14
C GLU A 95 14.09 -7.62 15.00
N GLY A 96 14.15 -6.93 13.85
CA GLY A 96 15.00 -5.75 13.64
C GLY A 96 14.53 -4.49 14.35
N ASN A 97 13.42 -4.52 15.10
CA ASN A 97 12.82 -3.38 15.81
C ASN A 97 12.50 -2.20 14.87
N PRO A 98 11.52 -2.35 13.96
CA PRO A 98 11.13 -1.28 13.06
C PRO A 98 10.66 -0.03 13.82
N LEU A 99 10.83 1.15 13.22
CA LEU A 99 10.45 2.44 13.81
C LEU A 99 8.93 2.57 14.00
N GLY A 100 8.14 1.94 13.12
CA GLY A 100 6.70 1.86 13.18
C GLY A 100 6.21 0.43 12.94
N ILE A 101 5.07 0.08 13.51
CA ILE A 101 4.38 -1.18 13.23
C ILE A 101 2.93 -1.09 13.70
N GLY A 102 1.99 -1.46 12.84
CA GLY A 102 0.58 -1.54 13.19
C GLY A 102 0.30 -2.60 14.26
N ARG A 103 -0.60 -2.27 15.22
CA ARG A 103 -0.92 -3.14 16.37
C ARG A 103 -1.32 -4.56 15.98
N HIS A 104 -2.11 -4.72 14.90
CA HIS A 104 -2.54 -6.04 14.44
C HIS A 104 -1.34 -6.87 13.93
N THR A 105 -0.51 -6.27 13.07
CA THR A 105 0.72 -6.88 12.55
C THR A 105 1.66 -7.28 13.69
N TYR A 106 1.89 -6.36 14.65
CA TYR A 106 2.69 -6.64 15.84
C TYR A 106 2.22 -7.89 16.57
N ASN A 107 0.90 -7.97 16.87
CA ASN A 107 0.35 -9.09 17.63
C ASN A 107 0.47 -10.43 16.88
N VAL A 108 0.44 -10.43 15.55
CA VAL A 108 0.65 -11.65 14.77
C VAL A 108 2.13 -12.05 14.77
N LEU A 109 3.03 -11.11 14.52
CA LEU A 109 4.47 -11.38 14.43
C LEU A 109 5.10 -11.70 15.80
N CYS A 110 4.47 -11.32 16.91
CA CYS A 110 4.88 -11.69 18.26
C CYS A 110 4.73 -13.18 18.57
N PHE A 111 3.94 -13.93 17.81
CA PHE A 111 3.81 -15.37 18.04
C PHE A 111 5.17 -16.06 17.85
N ASN A 112 5.58 -16.85 18.84
CA ASN A 112 6.86 -17.57 18.79
C ASN A 112 6.93 -18.55 17.62
N ASP A 113 5.80 -19.17 17.28
CA ASP A 113 5.69 -20.15 16.21
C ASP A 113 5.18 -19.55 14.90
N TYR A 114 5.16 -18.21 14.77
CA TYR A 114 4.67 -17.52 13.56
C TYR A 114 5.26 -18.11 12.27
N VAL A 115 6.56 -18.31 12.21
CA VAL A 115 7.25 -18.80 11.01
C VAL A 115 6.88 -20.24 10.66
N LYS A 116 6.45 -21.06 11.65
CA LYS A 116 6.05 -22.45 11.44
C LYS A 116 4.67 -22.54 10.79
N ASP A 117 3.75 -21.68 11.19
CA ASP A 117 2.39 -21.63 10.65
C ASP A 117 1.85 -20.19 10.73
N PRO A 118 2.26 -19.31 9.79
CA PRO A 118 1.90 -17.89 9.82
C PRO A 118 0.40 -17.66 9.68
N ILE A 119 -0.27 -18.47 8.84
CA ILE A 119 -1.73 -18.35 8.64
C ILE A 119 -2.46 -18.69 9.95
N ARG A 120 -2.07 -19.74 10.63
CA ARG A 120 -2.66 -20.11 11.90
C ARG A 120 -2.45 -19.05 12.99
N ALA A 121 -1.24 -18.44 13.05
CA ALA A 121 -0.97 -17.35 13.97
C ALA A 121 -1.87 -16.14 13.69
N ALA A 122 -2.04 -15.76 12.43
CA ALA A 122 -2.93 -14.68 12.02
C ALA A 122 -4.40 -14.96 12.36
N GLU A 123 -4.89 -16.17 12.12
CA GLU A 123 -6.24 -16.59 12.47
C GLU A 123 -6.51 -16.55 13.97
N ILE A 124 -5.55 -16.96 14.80
CA ILE A 124 -5.65 -16.90 16.26
C ILE A 124 -5.79 -15.44 16.72
N VAL A 125 -4.94 -14.55 16.23
CA VAL A 125 -5.01 -13.12 16.57
C VAL A 125 -6.34 -12.51 16.13
N TRP A 126 -6.77 -12.79 14.89
CA TRP A 126 -8.05 -12.31 14.39
C TRP A 126 -9.23 -12.83 15.21
N ALA A 127 -9.19 -14.10 15.65
CA ALA A 127 -10.21 -14.68 16.54
C ALA A 127 -10.24 -14.00 17.92
N LEU A 128 -9.07 -13.65 18.49
CA LEU A 128 -8.96 -12.87 19.73
C LEU A 128 -9.62 -11.49 19.60
N TYR A 129 -9.54 -10.87 18.44
CA TYR A 129 -10.29 -9.66 18.09
C TYR A 129 -11.75 -9.91 17.69
N ARG A 130 -12.30 -11.11 18.00
CA ARG A 130 -13.67 -11.52 17.68
C ARG A 130 -14.00 -11.39 16.19
N LYS A 131 -13.00 -11.60 15.33
CA LYS A 131 -13.11 -11.49 13.86
C LYS A 131 -13.59 -10.10 13.39
N ARG A 132 -13.26 -9.04 14.15
CA ARG A 132 -13.64 -7.66 13.82
C ARG A 132 -12.50 -6.82 13.28
N SER A 133 -11.25 -7.24 13.49
CA SER A 133 -10.08 -6.49 13.01
C SER A 133 -9.95 -6.63 11.50
N ALA A 134 -10.05 -5.50 10.81
CA ALA A 134 -9.79 -5.37 9.39
C ALA A 134 -8.88 -4.16 9.14
N ALA A 135 -7.70 -4.20 9.77
CA ALA A 135 -6.68 -3.18 9.63
C ALA A 135 -6.04 -3.21 8.23
N ASN A 136 -5.49 -2.08 7.80
CA ASN A 136 -4.93 -1.91 6.46
C ASN A 136 -3.50 -2.46 6.27
N GLY A 137 -2.90 -3.08 7.29
CA GLY A 137 -1.55 -3.66 7.22
C GLY A 137 -1.38 -4.79 6.18
N GLY A 138 -2.48 -5.30 5.60
CA GLY A 138 -2.44 -6.19 4.44
C GLY A 138 -2.27 -5.42 3.13
N ILE A 139 -3.18 -4.48 2.86
CA ILE A 139 -3.26 -3.72 1.61
C ILE A 139 -2.03 -2.82 1.40
N MET A 140 -1.46 -2.25 2.46
CA MET A 140 -0.33 -1.33 2.43
C MET A 140 0.92 -1.89 1.73
N ARG A 141 1.06 -3.22 1.65
CA ARG A 141 2.29 -3.89 1.20
C ARG A 141 2.13 -4.78 -0.03
N THR A 142 0.89 -4.98 -0.53
CA THR A 142 0.61 -5.94 -1.61
C THR A 142 0.65 -5.34 -3.01
N SER A 143 0.95 -4.05 -3.17
CA SER A 143 1.11 -3.40 -4.48
C SER A 143 2.12 -4.12 -5.39
N VAL A 144 3.24 -4.61 -4.82
CA VAL A 144 4.29 -5.35 -5.53
C VAL A 144 3.78 -6.66 -6.14
N VAL A 145 2.70 -7.24 -5.60
CA VAL A 145 2.08 -8.45 -6.15
C VAL A 145 1.45 -8.20 -7.52
N GLY A 146 0.91 -7.01 -7.74
CA GLY A 146 0.37 -6.60 -9.04
C GLY A 146 1.42 -6.51 -10.16
N LEU A 147 2.71 -6.49 -9.81
CA LEU A 147 3.81 -6.55 -10.78
C LEU A 147 4.05 -7.94 -11.37
N MET A 148 3.51 -8.99 -10.74
CA MET A 148 3.73 -10.37 -11.17
C MET A 148 2.93 -10.71 -12.43
N PRO A 149 3.45 -11.56 -13.31
CA PRO A 149 2.64 -12.14 -14.38
C PRO A 149 1.68 -13.22 -13.83
N GLY A 150 0.56 -13.42 -14.48
CA GLY A 150 -0.37 -14.52 -14.20
C GLY A 150 -1.43 -14.17 -13.15
N ASN A 151 -1.78 -15.14 -12.30
CA ASN A 151 -2.91 -15.02 -11.39
C ASN A 151 -2.55 -14.31 -10.08
N VAL A 152 -2.56 -12.98 -10.11
CA VAL A 152 -2.22 -12.15 -8.95
C VAL A 152 -3.24 -12.23 -7.81
N SER A 153 -4.51 -12.54 -8.09
CA SER A 153 -5.56 -12.71 -7.08
C SER A 153 -5.16 -13.74 -6.02
N ILE A 154 -4.74 -14.93 -6.45
CA ILE A 154 -4.35 -16.03 -5.54
C ILE A 154 -3.13 -15.62 -4.70
N HIS A 155 -2.17 -14.93 -5.30
CA HIS A 155 -0.96 -14.50 -4.60
C HIS A 155 -1.26 -13.41 -3.57
N ALA A 156 -2.06 -12.40 -3.94
CA ALA A 156 -2.47 -11.33 -3.04
C ALA A 156 -3.26 -11.87 -1.84
N GLU A 157 -4.21 -12.79 -2.08
CA GLU A 157 -4.97 -13.48 -1.04
C GLU A 157 -4.06 -14.21 -0.06
N ASN A 158 -3.15 -15.07 -0.56
CA ASN A 158 -2.28 -15.87 0.28
C ASN A 158 -1.28 -15.02 1.07
N ILE A 159 -0.72 -13.97 0.48
CA ILE A 159 0.21 -13.05 1.15
C ILE A 159 -0.51 -12.21 2.20
N CYS A 160 -1.74 -11.76 1.94
CA CYS A 160 -2.55 -11.05 2.92
C CYS A 160 -2.80 -11.93 4.17
N LYS A 161 -3.16 -13.20 3.98
CA LYS A 161 -3.44 -14.16 5.05
C LYS A 161 -2.28 -14.43 5.98
N LEU A 162 -1.05 -14.13 5.61
CA LEU A 162 0.11 -14.26 6.49
C LEU A 162 -0.02 -13.43 7.78
N THR A 163 -0.85 -12.37 7.77
CA THR A 163 -1.12 -11.53 8.96
C THR A 163 -2.57 -11.07 9.06
N HIS A 164 -3.29 -10.89 7.95
CA HIS A 164 -4.62 -10.26 7.91
C HIS A 164 -5.64 -11.17 7.21
N PRO A 165 -6.20 -12.18 7.91
CA PRO A 165 -7.10 -13.17 7.30
C PRO A 165 -8.56 -12.70 7.18
N ASP A 166 -8.89 -11.44 7.54
CA ASP A 166 -10.24 -10.89 7.39
C ASP A 166 -10.59 -10.77 5.90
N PRO A 167 -11.77 -11.25 5.44
CA PRO A 167 -12.16 -11.19 4.03
C PRO A 167 -12.12 -9.78 3.42
N ARG A 168 -12.37 -8.73 4.22
CA ARG A 168 -12.25 -7.33 3.77
C ARG A 168 -10.80 -6.96 3.44
N CYS A 169 -9.85 -7.42 4.26
CA CYS A 169 -8.43 -7.20 4.01
C CYS A 169 -7.98 -7.96 2.75
N ILE A 170 -8.41 -9.22 2.61
CA ILE A 170 -8.08 -10.06 1.46
C ILE A 170 -8.64 -9.42 0.19
N GLY A 171 -9.93 -9.08 0.17
CA GLY A 171 -10.57 -8.45 -0.99
C GLY A 171 -9.92 -7.12 -1.39
N SER A 172 -9.54 -6.29 -0.40
CA SER A 172 -8.81 -5.04 -0.65
C SER A 172 -7.45 -5.29 -1.31
N CYS A 173 -6.67 -6.26 -0.82
CA CYS A 173 -5.38 -6.62 -1.39
C CYS A 173 -5.52 -7.13 -2.83
N VAL A 174 -6.51 -7.99 -3.08
CA VAL A 174 -6.76 -8.54 -4.41
C VAL A 174 -7.17 -7.44 -5.39
N ILE A 175 -8.09 -6.56 -5.01
CA ILE A 175 -8.54 -5.45 -5.88
C ILE A 175 -7.37 -4.56 -6.29
N VAL A 176 -6.54 -4.12 -5.35
CA VAL A 176 -5.38 -3.26 -5.66
C VAL A 176 -4.37 -3.99 -6.55
N SER A 177 -4.08 -5.26 -6.25
CA SER A 177 -3.13 -6.05 -7.06
C SER A 177 -3.65 -6.27 -8.49
N GLU A 178 -4.94 -6.55 -8.69
CA GLU A 178 -5.55 -6.73 -10.01
C GLU A 178 -5.59 -5.41 -10.80
N ILE A 179 -5.87 -4.28 -10.15
CA ILE A 179 -5.82 -2.96 -10.80
C ILE A 179 -4.40 -2.67 -11.32
N ILE A 180 -3.38 -2.86 -10.47
CA ILE A 180 -1.99 -2.64 -10.87
C ILE A 180 -1.60 -3.59 -12.01
N HIS A 181 -2.00 -4.86 -11.91
CA HIS A 181 -1.73 -5.86 -12.94
C HIS A 181 -2.34 -5.49 -14.29
N SER A 182 -3.63 -5.14 -14.33
CA SER A 182 -4.32 -4.72 -15.55
C SER A 182 -3.65 -3.49 -16.18
N LEU A 183 -3.35 -2.48 -15.38
CA LEU A 183 -2.65 -1.28 -15.86
C LEU A 183 -1.27 -1.61 -16.49
N ILE A 184 -0.54 -2.59 -15.93
CA ILE A 184 0.81 -2.94 -16.40
C ILE A 184 0.79 -3.87 -17.61
N TYR A 185 -0.03 -4.92 -17.57
CA TYR A 185 0.02 -5.99 -18.56
C TYR A 185 -0.97 -5.79 -19.70
N GLU A 186 -2.13 -5.22 -19.43
CA GLU A 186 -3.18 -4.95 -20.40
C GLU A 186 -3.18 -3.49 -20.88
N GLY A 187 -2.66 -2.58 -20.04
CA GLY A 187 -2.62 -1.14 -20.32
C GLY A 187 -3.96 -0.45 -20.07
N GLU A 188 -4.91 -1.12 -19.44
CA GLU A 188 -6.29 -0.68 -19.24
C GLU A 188 -6.64 -0.60 -17.74
N GLU A 189 -7.53 0.33 -17.41
CA GLU A 189 -8.14 0.39 -16.08
C GLU A 189 -9.26 -0.65 -15.98
N LEU A 190 -9.31 -1.36 -14.85
CA LEU A 190 -10.46 -2.23 -14.56
C LEU A 190 -11.74 -1.39 -14.46
N SER A 191 -12.82 -1.87 -15.08
CA SER A 191 -14.11 -1.24 -14.91
C SER A 191 -14.62 -1.38 -13.47
N ILE A 192 -15.47 -0.46 -13.03
CA ILE A 192 -16.11 -0.56 -11.72
C ILE A 192 -16.84 -1.90 -11.54
N ASP A 193 -17.51 -2.40 -12.60
CA ASP A 193 -18.23 -3.67 -12.55
C ASP A 193 -17.28 -4.85 -12.27
N ASN A 194 -16.08 -4.85 -12.90
CA ASN A 194 -15.07 -5.87 -12.64
C ASN A 194 -14.57 -5.81 -11.19
N ILE A 195 -14.35 -4.60 -10.67
CA ILE A 195 -13.91 -4.39 -9.29
C ILE A 195 -15.00 -4.86 -8.30
N LEU A 196 -16.26 -4.53 -8.57
CA LEU A 196 -17.40 -5.00 -7.76
C LEU A 196 -17.55 -6.53 -7.81
N GLN A 197 -17.35 -7.17 -8.95
CA GLN A 197 -17.36 -8.63 -9.09
C GLN A 197 -16.23 -9.29 -8.27
N ILE A 198 -15.06 -8.64 -8.15
CA ILE A 198 -14.00 -9.13 -7.27
C ILE A 198 -14.44 -8.98 -5.81
N ALA A 199 -14.93 -7.80 -5.42
CA ALA A 199 -15.38 -7.52 -4.05
C ALA A 199 -16.42 -8.52 -3.53
N ASP A 200 -17.43 -8.85 -4.36
CA ASP A 200 -18.53 -9.75 -4.05
C ASP A 200 -18.09 -11.18 -3.73
N LYS A 201 -16.88 -11.58 -4.12
CA LYS A 201 -16.30 -12.90 -3.77
C LYS A 201 -15.80 -12.96 -2.34
N TYR A 202 -15.57 -11.81 -1.70
CA TYR A 202 -14.93 -11.73 -0.38
C TYR A 202 -15.88 -11.26 0.71
N ASP A 203 -16.43 -10.03 0.61
CA ASP A 203 -17.27 -9.47 1.69
C ASP A 203 -18.14 -8.33 1.16
N ASP A 204 -19.45 -8.39 1.47
CA ASP A 204 -20.43 -7.39 1.03
C ASP A 204 -20.14 -5.97 1.52
N ARG A 205 -19.37 -5.83 2.63
CA ARG A 205 -18.99 -4.54 3.19
C ARG A 205 -17.97 -3.77 2.32
N ILE A 206 -17.33 -4.42 1.34
CA ILE A 206 -16.38 -3.78 0.43
C ILE A 206 -17.12 -2.88 -0.58
N ARG A 207 -18.25 -3.34 -1.10
CA ARG A 207 -19.04 -2.66 -2.14
C ARG A 207 -19.36 -1.19 -1.81
N PRO A 208 -19.91 -0.83 -0.62
CA PRO A 208 -20.21 0.56 -0.31
C PRO A 208 -19.01 1.50 -0.41
N PHE A 209 -17.80 1.05 -0.07
CA PHE A 209 -16.59 1.86 -0.14
C PHE A 209 -16.12 2.08 -1.57
N ILE A 210 -16.34 1.11 -2.47
CA ILE A 210 -16.10 1.25 -3.90
C ILE A 210 -17.08 2.27 -4.50
N GLU A 211 -18.37 2.16 -4.15
CA GLU A 211 -19.42 3.06 -4.65
C GLU A 211 -19.23 4.50 -4.17
N ILE A 212 -18.86 4.70 -2.89
CA ILE A 212 -18.53 6.03 -2.36
C ILE A 212 -17.32 6.60 -3.12
N ALA A 213 -16.25 5.83 -3.30
CA ALA A 213 -15.07 6.29 -4.02
C ALA A 213 -15.39 6.70 -5.46
N ASN A 214 -16.25 5.95 -6.15
CA ASN A 214 -16.63 6.25 -7.54
C ASN A 214 -17.53 7.49 -7.65
N ASN A 215 -18.47 7.67 -6.72
CA ASN A 215 -19.52 8.69 -6.82
C ASN A 215 -19.14 10.02 -6.15
N SER A 216 -18.07 10.05 -5.35
CA SER A 216 -17.68 11.24 -4.60
C SER A 216 -16.83 12.18 -5.45
N THR A 217 -17.19 13.45 -5.48
CA THR A 217 -16.43 14.49 -6.21
C THR A 217 -15.21 14.99 -5.43
N GLY A 218 -15.20 14.84 -4.11
CA GLY A 218 -14.11 15.27 -3.23
C GLY A 218 -13.67 14.15 -2.27
N ILE A 219 -12.39 14.10 -1.95
CA ILE A 219 -11.79 13.09 -1.08
C ILE A 219 -12.36 13.12 0.35
N GLU A 220 -12.88 14.26 0.79
CA GLU A 220 -13.47 14.43 2.12
C GLU A 220 -14.71 13.54 2.34
N SER A 221 -15.39 13.13 1.28
CA SER A 221 -16.54 12.21 1.36
C SER A 221 -16.13 10.80 1.78
N LEU A 222 -14.83 10.47 1.72
CA LEU A 222 -14.31 9.16 2.13
C LEU A 222 -14.12 9.07 3.66
N GLU A 223 -14.23 10.18 4.38
CA GLU A 223 -14.11 10.25 5.85
C GLU A 223 -12.87 9.51 6.38
N LEU A 224 -11.69 9.79 5.79
CA LEU A 224 -10.44 9.08 6.07
C LEU A 224 -9.93 9.26 7.50
N THR A 225 -10.35 10.32 8.21
CA THR A 225 -9.95 10.61 9.59
C THR A 225 -10.83 9.90 10.63
N GLY A 226 -10.44 9.98 11.92
CA GLY A 226 -11.25 9.53 13.06
C GLY A 226 -10.92 8.12 13.55
N VAL A 227 -11.84 7.52 14.32
CA VAL A 227 -11.58 6.29 15.09
C VAL A 227 -11.19 5.08 14.23
N GLU A 228 -11.69 5.00 13.00
CA GLU A 228 -11.45 3.89 12.07
C GLU A 228 -10.46 4.27 10.96
N GLN A 229 -9.54 5.21 11.19
CA GLN A 229 -8.63 5.70 10.16
C GLN A 229 -7.76 4.60 9.53
N GLY A 230 -7.28 3.62 10.31
CA GLY A 230 -6.51 2.45 9.82
C GLY A 230 -7.36 1.29 9.28
N TYR A 231 -8.60 1.55 8.82
CA TYR A 231 -9.48 0.53 8.27
C TYR A 231 -9.18 0.24 6.80
N THR A 232 -8.97 -1.04 6.45
CA THR A 232 -8.56 -1.45 5.10
C THR A 232 -9.46 -0.90 3.98
N LEU A 233 -10.77 -0.74 4.23
CA LEU A 233 -11.71 -0.25 3.22
C LEU A 233 -11.61 1.27 3.01
N LYS A 234 -11.17 2.03 4.00
CA LYS A 234 -10.83 3.47 3.83
C LYS A 234 -9.60 3.63 2.94
N THR A 235 -8.57 2.84 3.18
CA THR A 235 -7.37 2.83 2.32
C THR A 235 -7.70 2.39 0.89
N LEU A 236 -8.54 1.35 0.73
CA LEU A 236 -9.02 0.94 -0.59
C LEU A 236 -9.79 2.07 -1.28
N SER A 237 -10.71 2.74 -0.56
CA SER A 237 -11.50 3.84 -1.14
C SER A 237 -10.63 5.03 -1.56
N ALA A 238 -9.59 5.37 -0.79
CA ALA A 238 -8.64 6.42 -1.14
C ALA A 238 -7.87 6.09 -2.44
N ALA A 239 -7.44 4.84 -2.59
CA ALA A 239 -6.75 4.38 -3.80
C ALA A 239 -7.68 4.39 -5.04
N LEU A 240 -8.92 3.92 -4.90
CA LEU A 240 -9.90 3.91 -5.97
C LEU A 240 -10.34 5.32 -6.36
N TRP A 241 -10.60 6.18 -5.36
CA TRP A 241 -10.94 7.57 -5.61
C TRP A 241 -9.83 8.27 -6.39
N SER A 242 -8.58 8.08 -5.97
CA SER A 242 -7.42 8.66 -6.66
C SER A 242 -7.30 8.15 -8.09
N LEU A 243 -7.52 6.86 -8.32
CA LEU A 243 -7.51 6.25 -9.65
C LEU A 243 -8.51 6.92 -10.57
N TRP A 244 -9.73 7.20 -10.11
CA TRP A 244 -10.82 7.67 -10.97
C TRP A 244 -10.91 9.19 -11.11
N HIS A 245 -10.46 9.95 -10.10
CA HIS A 245 -10.70 11.40 -10.05
C HIS A 245 -9.44 12.25 -10.19
N CYS A 246 -8.24 11.69 -9.96
CA CYS A 246 -7.02 12.47 -10.06
C CYS A 246 -6.46 12.49 -11.50
N MET A 247 -6.00 13.67 -11.91
CA MET A 247 -5.53 13.93 -13.27
C MET A 247 -4.02 13.76 -13.45
N SER A 248 -3.27 13.62 -12.36
CA SER A 248 -1.83 13.36 -12.36
C SER A 248 -1.40 12.64 -11.09
N PHE A 249 -0.18 12.12 -11.08
CA PHE A 249 0.43 11.52 -9.90
C PHE A 249 0.49 12.53 -8.73
N GLU A 250 0.97 13.75 -8.99
CA GLU A 250 1.10 14.77 -7.94
C GLU A 250 -0.24 15.23 -7.39
N ASP A 251 -1.24 15.37 -8.25
CA ASP A 251 -2.60 15.72 -7.82
C ASP A 251 -3.11 14.69 -6.80
N GLY A 252 -3.07 13.40 -7.13
CA GLY A 252 -3.51 12.34 -6.22
C GLY A 252 -2.69 12.25 -4.94
N LEU A 253 -1.37 12.34 -5.03
CA LEU A 253 -0.49 12.37 -3.86
C LEU A 253 -0.90 13.48 -2.89
N LEU A 254 -1.07 14.71 -3.38
CA LEU A 254 -1.38 15.84 -2.53
C LEU A 254 -2.80 15.80 -1.97
N GLN A 255 -3.79 15.31 -2.73
CA GLN A 255 -5.15 15.14 -2.24
C GLN A 255 -5.18 14.16 -1.05
N VAL A 256 -4.55 12.99 -1.18
CA VAL A 256 -4.57 11.97 -0.13
C VAL A 256 -3.76 12.38 1.09
N VAL A 257 -2.55 12.90 0.90
CA VAL A 257 -1.69 13.34 2.01
C VAL A 257 -2.36 14.46 2.83
N ASN A 258 -3.03 15.40 2.18
CA ASN A 258 -3.69 16.51 2.88
C ASN A 258 -5.09 16.17 3.43
N ALA A 259 -5.58 14.95 3.21
CA ALA A 259 -6.81 14.47 3.82
C ALA A 259 -6.64 14.08 5.30
N GLY A 260 -5.41 13.80 5.75
CA GLY A 260 -5.14 13.33 7.11
C GLY A 260 -5.56 11.88 7.35
N GLY A 261 -5.79 11.52 8.61
CA GLY A 261 -6.07 10.14 9.00
C GLY A 261 -4.83 9.26 8.92
N ASP A 262 -4.95 8.05 8.46
CA ASP A 262 -3.83 7.13 8.21
C ASP A 262 -3.20 7.45 6.84
N ALA A 263 -2.61 8.64 6.77
CA ALA A 263 -2.29 9.30 5.52
C ALA A 263 -1.09 8.68 4.81
N ASP A 264 -0.13 8.12 5.54
CA ASP A 264 1.00 7.37 5.00
C ASP A 264 0.52 6.11 4.27
N THR A 265 -0.25 5.25 4.94
CA THR A 265 -0.83 4.05 4.33
C THR A 265 -1.77 4.38 3.16
N ASN A 266 -2.66 5.36 3.35
CA ASN A 266 -3.59 5.75 2.29
C ASN A 266 -2.85 6.26 1.05
N ALA A 267 -1.81 7.08 1.24
CA ALA A 267 -1.01 7.61 0.14
C ALA A 267 -0.06 6.55 -0.45
N ALA A 268 0.49 5.64 0.35
CA ALA A 268 1.31 4.53 -0.16
C ALA A 268 0.53 3.71 -1.18
N VAL A 269 -0.69 3.28 -0.84
CA VAL A 269 -1.52 2.46 -1.75
C VAL A 269 -2.04 3.27 -2.93
N ALA A 270 -2.56 4.48 -2.70
CA ALA A 270 -3.05 5.34 -3.78
C ALA A 270 -1.95 5.68 -4.79
N CYS A 271 -0.77 6.04 -4.31
CA CYS A 271 0.36 6.40 -5.18
C CYS A 271 0.99 5.19 -5.88
N ALA A 272 0.91 3.98 -5.31
CA ALA A 272 1.26 2.76 -6.05
C ALA A 272 0.35 2.56 -7.27
N VAL A 273 -0.97 2.73 -7.11
CA VAL A 273 -1.95 2.65 -8.20
C VAL A 273 -1.74 3.77 -9.22
N LEU A 274 -1.54 5.02 -8.75
CA LEU A 274 -1.26 6.16 -9.64
C LEU A 274 0.07 6.01 -10.38
N GLY A 275 1.08 5.41 -9.75
CA GLY A 275 2.34 5.06 -10.39
C GLY A 275 2.17 4.04 -11.52
N ALA A 276 1.27 3.06 -11.35
CA ALA A 276 0.88 2.15 -12.42
C ALA A 276 0.13 2.88 -13.54
N LYS A 277 -0.76 3.83 -13.19
CA LYS A 277 -1.56 4.60 -14.15
C LYS A 277 -0.71 5.59 -14.96
N PHE A 278 0.05 6.43 -14.29
CA PHE A 278 0.75 7.56 -14.91
C PHE A 278 2.23 7.29 -15.21
N GLY A 279 2.83 6.24 -14.62
CA GLY A 279 4.23 5.87 -14.79
C GLY A 279 5.21 6.71 -13.96
N PHE A 280 6.43 6.20 -13.82
CA PHE A 280 7.52 6.85 -13.10
C PHE A 280 7.89 8.22 -13.70
N SER A 281 7.86 8.32 -15.03
CA SER A 281 8.18 9.57 -15.74
C SER A 281 7.24 10.74 -15.42
N SER A 282 6.06 10.47 -14.86
CA SER A 282 5.10 11.48 -14.40
C SER A 282 5.35 11.96 -12.96
N ILE A 283 6.20 11.26 -12.21
CA ILE A 283 6.52 11.61 -10.83
C ILE A 283 7.46 12.82 -10.80
N PRO A 284 7.08 13.92 -10.13
CA PRO A 284 7.96 15.07 -10.02
C PRO A 284 9.31 14.73 -9.36
N GLN A 285 10.41 15.15 -9.99
CA GLN A 285 11.78 14.81 -9.55
C GLN A 285 12.07 15.20 -8.09
N LYS A 286 11.40 16.24 -7.56
CA LYS A 286 11.56 16.68 -6.16
C LYS A 286 11.21 15.59 -5.15
N TYR A 287 10.25 14.74 -5.46
CA TYR A 287 9.87 13.62 -4.58
C TYR A 287 10.86 12.45 -4.70
N VAL A 288 11.32 12.16 -5.90
CA VAL A 288 12.31 11.10 -6.14
C VAL A 288 13.64 11.44 -5.45
N SER A 289 14.18 12.63 -5.70
CA SER A 289 15.49 13.04 -5.16
C SER A 289 15.47 13.31 -3.65
N GLY A 290 14.31 13.58 -3.07
CA GLY A 290 14.15 13.76 -1.62
C GLY A 290 13.88 12.47 -0.84
N LEU A 291 13.65 11.36 -1.53
CA LEU A 291 13.33 10.07 -0.91
C LEU A 291 14.60 9.42 -0.35
N ILE A 292 14.63 9.15 0.94
CA ILE A 292 15.74 8.43 1.58
C ILE A 292 15.61 6.94 1.22
N GLY A 293 16.66 6.38 0.63
CA GLY A 293 16.65 4.99 0.14
C GLY A 293 16.19 4.84 -1.32
N GLU A 294 16.14 5.92 -2.10
CA GLU A 294 15.81 5.90 -3.54
C GLU A 294 16.51 4.77 -4.31
N SER A 295 17.81 4.57 -4.08
CA SER A 295 18.59 3.52 -4.74
C SER A 295 18.03 2.13 -4.51
N ARG A 296 17.55 1.84 -3.29
CA ARG A 296 16.93 0.57 -2.94
C ARG A 296 15.67 0.30 -3.76
N ILE A 297 14.79 1.30 -3.88
CA ILE A 297 13.56 1.20 -4.69
C ILE A 297 13.91 0.99 -6.16
N LYS A 298 14.88 1.72 -6.66
CA LYS A 298 15.34 1.62 -8.04
C LYS A 298 15.89 0.23 -8.36
N GLU A 299 16.81 -0.29 -7.53
CA GLU A 299 17.40 -1.61 -7.69
C GLU A 299 16.32 -2.71 -7.66
N THR A 300 15.43 -2.66 -6.68
CA THR A 300 14.29 -3.59 -6.56
C THR A 300 13.41 -3.57 -7.80
N SER A 301 13.07 -2.37 -8.29
CA SER A 301 12.26 -2.21 -9.51
C SER A 301 12.93 -2.80 -10.74
N GLU A 302 14.22 -2.53 -10.93
CA GLU A 302 14.99 -3.03 -12.07
C GLU A 302 15.12 -4.55 -12.05
N GLU A 303 15.30 -5.13 -10.86
CA GLU A 303 15.45 -6.58 -10.70
C GLU A 303 14.13 -7.32 -10.95
N LEU A 304 13.02 -6.87 -10.36
CA LEU A 304 11.70 -7.41 -10.62
C LEU A 304 11.29 -7.26 -12.10
N TYR A 305 11.54 -6.09 -12.70
CA TYR A 305 11.24 -5.88 -14.12
C TYR A 305 12.05 -6.82 -15.03
N ARG A 306 13.35 -7.01 -14.76
CA ARG A 306 14.19 -7.95 -15.51
C ARG A 306 13.64 -9.35 -15.40
N MET A 307 13.27 -9.78 -14.21
CA MET A 307 12.74 -11.11 -13.93
C MET A 307 11.43 -11.37 -14.66
N TYR A 308 10.45 -10.48 -14.54
CA TYR A 308 9.09 -10.72 -15.06
C TYR A 308 8.89 -10.34 -16.52
N CYS A 309 9.71 -9.45 -17.08
CA CYS A 309 9.47 -8.89 -18.40
C CYS A 309 10.59 -9.10 -19.42
N GLN A 310 11.79 -9.49 -19.01
CA GLN A 310 12.93 -9.69 -19.91
C GLN A 310 13.38 -11.15 -20.07
N THR A 311 13.06 -12.02 -19.12
CA THR A 311 13.46 -13.43 -19.14
C THR A 311 12.52 -14.34 -19.93
N GLN A 312 11.41 -13.83 -20.45
CA GLN A 312 10.49 -14.57 -21.33
C GLN A 312 10.92 -14.43 -22.79
N LYS A 313 12.11 -14.96 -23.13
CA LYS A 313 12.55 -15.18 -24.53
C LYS A 313 12.75 -16.65 -24.77
#